data_59ff2239f2b5b89176f407acc62f67a2
#
_entry.id   59ff2239f2b5b89176f407acc62f67a2
#
_cell.length_a   1.000
_cell.length_b   1.000
_cell.length_c   1.000
_cell.angle_alpha   90.00
_cell.angle_beta   90.00
_cell.angle_gamma   90.00
#
_symmetry.space_group_name_H-M   'P 1'
#
loop_
_entity.id
_entity.type
_entity.pdbx_description
1 polymer ?
#
loop_
_entity_poly.entity_id
_entity_poly.type
_entity_poly.pdbx_seq_one_letter_code
_entity_poly.pdbx_strand_id
1 'polypeptide(L)'
;MRKRSFGVAAGLVTAALVLSGCAGGGGDGAGGGGGDDKPYIALVSKGFQHQFWQAVKQGAEQAAEEFDVEITFEGPDTEADVDQQLQQLQTALDKGPDAIGFAALDSQAAGPYLQQAQDAGIPVIAFDSGVDSDIPVTTAATDNKAAAAEAAKHMVELVGDTGKIALVVHDQTSVTGIDRRDGFVEYIEENAPGIEIVDIQYGGGDQLKSTDLAKAILQANPDLKGIYGSNEGSAIGVVNAVTELGLEGKLTVIGFDSGQAQIDAITDGLMAGAITQNPVGIGYETVKAAVEALDGKELPKTIDTGFFWYDATNIDDPEIQAVLYK
;
A
#
# COMPACT_ATOMS: atom_id res chain seq x y z
N MET A 1 43.55 31.98 -55.43
CA MET A 1 44.34 31.47 -56.57
C MET A 1 44.00 30.03 -56.87
N ARG A 2 43.67 29.77 -58.19
CA ARG A 2 43.50 28.48 -58.91
C ARG A 2 42.35 27.58 -58.44
N LYS A 3 41.15 27.57 -59.05
CA LYS A 3 40.66 27.18 -60.38
C LYS A 3 41.22 25.83 -60.93
N ARG A 4 40.22 24.91 -61.10
CA ARG A 4 39.97 24.07 -62.29
C ARG A 4 39.12 22.89 -61.91
N SER A 5 37.90 22.71 -62.32
CA SER A 5 37.17 22.57 -63.58
C SER A 5 37.23 21.14 -64.18
N PHE A 6 36.04 20.66 -64.54
CA PHE A 6 35.64 19.70 -65.60
C PHE A 6 35.72 18.21 -65.30
N GLY A 7 34.58 17.53 -65.48
CA GLY A 7 34.25 16.70 -66.55
C GLY A 7 32.86 15.99 -66.42
N VAL A 8 32.05 16.30 -67.39
CA VAL A 8 30.70 15.71 -67.69
C VAL A 8 30.92 14.40 -68.45
N ALA A 9 30.12 13.38 -68.18
CA ALA A 9 29.79 12.36 -69.19
C ALA A 9 28.36 11.85 -68.97
N ALA A 10 27.51 12.14 -69.92
CA ALA A 10 26.18 11.64 -70.11
C ALA A 10 26.19 10.26 -70.77
N GLY A 11 25.27 9.40 -70.40
CA GLY A 11 25.00 8.13 -71.10
C GLY A 11 23.53 7.76 -70.94
N LEU A 12 22.75 8.11 -71.98
CA LEU A 12 21.40 7.59 -72.23
C LEU A 12 21.49 6.18 -72.84
N VAL A 13 20.64 5.25 -72.41
CA VAL A 13 20.04 4.20 -73.28
C VAL A 13 18.79 3.61 -72.57
N THR A 14 17.67 3.99 -73.05
CA THR A 14 16.54 3.30 -73.71
C THR A 14 15.80 2.18 -72.95
N ALA A 15 14.52 2.45 -72.89
CA ALA A 15 13.29 1.73 -72.58
C ALA A 15 13.19 0.26 -73.03
N ALA A 16 12.49 -0.52 -72.23
CA ALA A 16 11.57 -1.56 -72.72
C ALA A 16 10.40 -1.74 -71.77
N LEU A 17 9.22 -1.35 -72.21
CA LEU A 17 7.91 -1.73 -71.68
C LEU A 17 7.64 -3.20 -71.97
N VAL A 18 7.22 -3.97 -70.95
CA VAL A 18 6.38 -5.14 -71.16
C VAL A 18 5.17 -5.07 -70.21
N LEU A 19 4.03 -4.79 -70.76
CA LEU A 19 2.71 -5.04 -70.13
C LEU A 19 2.39 -6.53 -70.23
N SER A 20 1.99 -7.12 -69.13
CA SER A 20 1.09 -8.27 -69.03
C SER A 20 0.56 -8.25 -67.60
N GLY A 21 -0.58 -8.10 -67.24
CA GLY A 21 -1.88 -8.50 -67.72
C GLY A 21 -2.45 -9.50 -66.72
N CYS A 22 -3.38 -9.02 -65.85
CA CYS A 22 -4.57 -9.67 -65.31
C CYS A 22 -4.47 -10.81 -64.30
N ALA A 23 -5.19 -10.54 -63.21
CA ALA A 23 -6.28 -11.28 -62.59
C ALA A 23 -6.02 -12.07 -61.32
N GLY A 24 -6.68 -11.63 -60.28
CA GLY A 24 -7.51 -12.46 -59.44
C GLY A 24 -6.91 -12.84 -58.06
N GLY A 25 -7.56 -12.40 -57.08
CA GLY A 25 -7.53 -13.06 -55.78
C GLY A 25 -7.44 -12.11 -54.61
N GLY A 26 -8.57 -11.74 -54.06
CA GLY A 26 -8.67 -11.02 -52.78
C GLY A 26 -8.06 -11.82 -51.67
N GLY A 27 -7.45 -11.11 -50.78
CA GLY A 27 -6.90 -11.57 -49.53
C GLY A 27 -6.64 -10.34 -48.71
N ASP A 28 -7.67 -9.83 -48.07
CA ASP A 28 -7.52 -8.91 -46.94
C ASP A 28 -6.74 -9.64 -45.84
N GLY A 29 -5.48 -9.42 -45.82
CA GLY A 29 -4.59 -9.73 -44.74
C GLY A 29 -4.08 -8.41 -44.16
N ALA A 30 -4.93 -7.69 -43.48
CA ALA A 30 -4.49 -6.75 -42.48
C ALA A 30 -3.82 -7.56 -41.34
N GLY A 31 -2.58 -7.95 -41.59
CA GLY A 31 -1.70 -8.38 -40.52
C GLY A 31 -1.35 -7.15 -39.70
N GLY A 32 -2.21 -6.82 -38.76
CA GLY A 32 -1.81 -6.05 -37.60
C GLY A 32 -0.72 -6.87 -36.91
N GLY A 33 0.51 -6.40 -36.98
CA GLY A 33 1.56 -6.80 -36.05
C GLY A 33 1.15 -6.27 -34.67
N GLY A 34 0.29 -7.01 -33.97
CA GLY A 34 0.22 -6.94 -32.55
C GLY A 34 1.49 -7.59 -32.06
N GLY A 35 2.47 -6.81 -31.67
CA GLY A 35 3.40 -7.30 -30.69
C GLY A 35 2.53 -7.66 -29.48
N ASP A 36 2.74 -8.81 -28.92
CA ASP A 36 2.19 -9.21 -27.62
C ASP A 36 2.85 -8.33 -26.54
N ASP A 37 2.52 -7.01 -26.53
CA ASP A 37 2.92 -6.14 -25.42
C ASP A 37 2.06 -6.57 -24.24
N LYS A 38 2.76 -7.05 -23.18
CA LYS A 38 2.11 -7.45 -21.92
C LYS A 38 1.37 -6.25 -21.34
N PRO A 39 0.19 -6.47 -20.71
CA PRO A 39 -0.47 -5.41 -19.98
C PRO A 39 0.47 -4.78 -18.95
N TYR A 40 0.47 -3.45 -18.89
CA TYR A 40 1.29 -2.70 -17.96
C TYR A 40 0.43 -2.11 -16.83
N ILE A 41 0.73 -2.49 -15.58
CA ILE A 41 0.04 -2.04 -14.38
C ILE A 41 0.97 -1.18 -13.55
N ALA A 42 0.61 0.08 -13.32
CA ALA A 42 1.37 0.98 -12.47
C ALA A 42 0.83 0.97 -11.03
N LEU A 43 1.66 0.62 -10.06
CA LEU A 43 1.31 0.60 -8.64
C LEU A 43 1.99 1.77 -7.93
N VAL A 44 1.20 2.57 -7.19
CA VAL A 44 1.68 3.68 -6.37
C VAL A 44 1.28 3.43 -4.92
N SER A 45 2.27 3.13 -4.08
CA SER A 45 2.13 2.83 -2.66
C SER A 45 2.18 4.09 -1.79
N LYS A 46 1.95 3.94 -0.47
CA LYS A 46 2.09 5.04 0.50
C LYS A 46 3.54 5.37 0.84
N GLY A 47 4.49 4.43 0.64
CA GLY A 47 5.90 4.65 0.95
C GLY A 47 6.77 3.42 0.78
N PHE A 48 8.04 3.54 1.19
CA PHE A 48 9.00 2.45 1.20
C PHE A 48 9.74 2.30 2.54
N GLN A 49 9.45 3.13 3.52
CA GLN A 49 10.17 3.18 4.79
C GLN A 49 9.91 1.96 5.70
N HIS A 50 8.80 1.21 5.45
CA HIS A 50 8.39 0.05 6.24
C HIS A 50 8.59 -1.24 5.47
N GLN A 51 8.90 -2.33 6.20
CA GLN A 51 9.01 -3.68 5.62
C GLN A 51 7.67 -4.14 5.01
N PHE A 52 6.56 -3.64 5.52
CA PHE A 52 5.22 -3.85 4.98
C PHE A 52 5.17 -3.64 3.46
N TRP A 53 5.67 -2.50 2.95
CA TRP A 53 5.63 -2.18 1.51
C TRP A 53 6.52 -3.08 0.65
N GLN A 54 7.61 -3.63 1.23
CA GLN A 54 8.43 -4.62 0.54
C GLN A 54 7.67 -5.94 0.37
N ALA A 55 6.89 -6.34 1.38
CA ALA A 55 6.06 -7.53 1.30
C ALA A 55 4.87 -7.35 0.34
N VAL A 56 4.24 -6.17 0.31
CA VAL A 56 3.20 -5.83 -0.69
C VAL A 56 3.78 -5.91 -2.11
N LYS A 57 4.95 -5.32 -2.33
CA LYS A 57 5.65 -5.38 -3.62
C LYS A 57 5.95 -6.83 -4.04
N GLN A 58 6.42 -7.67 -3.11
CA GLN A 58 6.66 -9.09 -3.37
C GLN A 58 5.40 -9.80 -3.86
N GLY A 59 4.25 -9.55 -3.24
CA GLY A 59 2.97 -10.12 -3.67
C GLY A 59 2.55 -9.65 -5.06
N ALA A 60 2.74 -8.36 -5.34
CA ALA A 60 2.48 -7.79 -6.66
C ALA A 60 3.39 -8.39 -7.75
N GLU A 61 4.68 -8.60 -7.46
CA GLU A 61 5.63 -9.26 -8.37
C GLU A 61 5.27 -10.73 -8.63
N GLN A 62 4.80 -11.47 -7.61
CA GLN A 62 4.31 -12.85 -7.77
C GLN A 62 3.10 -12.91 -8.72
N ALA A 63 2.13 -12.02 -8.52
CA ALA A 63 0.97 -11.95 -9.41
C ALA A 63 1.35 -11.51 -10.83
N ALA A 64 2.29 -10.57 -10.97
CA ALA A 64 2.76 -10.12 -12.28
C ALA A 64 3.43 -11.26 -13.07
N GLU A 65 4.19 -12.12 -12.39
CA GLU A 65 4.77 -13.32 -13.01
C GLU A 65 3.69 -14.33 -13.40
N GLU A 66 2.71 -14.59 -12.52
CA GLU A 66 1.65 -15.56 -12.75
C GLU A 66 0.72 -15.17 -13.91
N PHE A 67 0.36 -13.89 -13.99
CA PHE A 67 -0.59 -13.37 -15.00
C PHE A 67 0.10 -12.81 -16.26
N ASP A 68 1.43 -12.91 -16.34
CA ASP A 68 2.25 -12.46 -17.48
C ASP A 68 2.03 -10.97 -17.82
N VAL A 69 2.04 -10.10 -16.79
CA VAL A 69 1.91 -8.64 -16.92
C VAL A 69 3.19 -7.93 -16.48
N GLU A 70 3.39 -6.70 -16.95
CA GLU A 70 4.45 -5.81 -16.47
C GLU A 70 3.92 -4.92 -15.36
N ILE A 71 4.73 -4.73 -14.30
CA ILE A 71 4.38 -3.80 -13.22
C ILE A 71 5.49 -2.79 -12.97
N THR A 72 5.11 -1.60 -12.51
CA THR A 72 5.96 -0.71 -11.72
C THR A 72 5.38 -0.60 -10.32
N PHE A 73 6.27 -0.47 -9.32
CA PHE A 73 5.86 -0.26 -7.94
C PHE A 73 6.66 0.93 -7.39
N GLU A 74 5.99 2.04 -7.23
CA GLU A 74 6.57 3.31 -6.79
C GLU A 74 5.85 3.82 -5.54
N GLY A 75 6.50 4.68 -4.78
CA GLY A 75 5.93 5.33 -3.61
C GLY A 75 6.85 6.44 -3.11
N PRO A 76 6.36 7.38 -2.30
CA PRO A 76 7.18 8.43 -1.71
C PRO A 76 8.18 7.85 -0.70
N ASP A 77 9.17 8.66 -0.35
CA ASP A 77 10.21 8.28 0.60
C ASP A 77 9.62 8.01 2.00
N THR A 78 8.57 8.74 2.35
CA THR A 78 7.89 8.62 3.65
C THR A 78 6.37 8.65 3.48
N GLU A 79 5.65 8.06 4.43
CA GLU A 79 4.18 8.08 4.49
C GLU A 79 3.59 9.45 4.90
N ALA A 80 4.38 10.49 4.93
CA ALA A 80 3.93 11.86 5.19
C ALA A 80 4.00 12.76 3.93
N ASP A 81 4.52 12.26 2.81
CA ASP A 81 4.79 13.06 1.61
C ASP A 81 3.71 12.89 0.54
N VAL A 82 2.54 13.45 0.82
CA VAL A 82 1.37 13.41 -0.08
C VAL A 82 1.70 14.05 -1.45
N ASP A 83 2.43 15.16 -1.47
CA ASP A 83 2.76 15.86 -2.71
C ASP A 83 3.64 15.01 -3.62
N GLN A 84 4.63 14.30 -3.06
CA GLN A 84 5.48 13.38 -3.81
C GLN A 84 4.65 12.22 -4.37
N GLN A 85 3.73 11.64 -3.57
CA GLN A 85 2.85 10.57 -4.03
C GLN A 85 1.97 11.00 -5.21
N LEU A 86 1.36 12.19 -5.14
CA LEU A 86 0.52 12.72 -6.22
C LEU A 86 1.32 12.98 -7.50
N GLN A 87 2.58 13.42 -7.40
CA GLN A 87 3.48 13.57 -8.55
C GLN A 87 3.83 12.21 -9.18
N GLN A 88 4.03 11.17 -8.36
CA GLN A 88 4.26 9.80 -8.84
C GLN A 88 3.02 9.24 -9.52
N LEU A 89 1.82 9.48 -8.96
CA LEU A 89 0.56 9.07 -9.59
C LEU A 89 0.37 9.77 -10.95
N GLN A 90 0.65 11.08 -11.06
CA GLN A 90 0.62 11.77 -12.35
C GLN A 90 1.63 11.18 -13.33
N THR A 91 2.85 10.90 -12.88
CA THR A 91 3.90 10.28 -13.72
C THR A 91 3.49 8.89 -14.19
N ALA A 92 2.81 8.12 -13.35
CA ALA A 92 2.25 6.82 -13.73
C ALA A 92 1.18 6.97 -14.82
N LEU A 93 0.25 7.91 -14.66
CA LEU A 93 -0.79 8.22 -15.66
C LEU A 93 -0.18 8.65 -17.01
N ASP A 94 0.85 9.50 -16.98
CA ASP A 94 1.52 10.02 -18.18
C ASP A 94 2.23 8.91 -19.00
N LYS A 95 2.58 7.78 -18.34
CA LYS A 95 3.14 6.60 -19.01
C LYS A 95 2.08 5.77 -19.75
N GLY A 96 0.79 6.04 -19.54
CA GLY A 96 -0.32 5.35 -20.19
C GLY A 96 -0.43 3.88 -19.81
N PRO A 97 -0.56 3.55 -18.50
CA PRO A 97 -0.73 2.16 -18.07
C PRO A 97 -2.09 1.62 -18.48
N ASP A 98 -2.19 0.29 -18.58
CA ASP A 98 -3.47 -0.38 -18.83
C ASP A 98 -4.35 -0.38 -17.57
N ALA A 99 -3.75 -0.41 -16.37
CA ALA A 99 -4.44 -0.27 -15.08
C ALA A 99 -3.55 0.43 -14.04
N ILE A 100 -4.17 0.99 -13.00
CA ILE A 100 -3.47 1.62 -11.87
C ILE A 100 -3.89 0.94 -10.57
N GLY A 101 -2.89 0.54 -9.74
CA GLY A 101 -3.06 0.28 -8.32
C GLY A 101 -2.66 1.51 -7.51
N PHE A 102 -3.51 1.93 -6.57
CA PHE A 102 -3.25 3.13 -5.78
C PHE A 102 -3.61 2.95 -4.31
N ALA A 103 -2.63 3.18 -3.41
CA ALA A 103 -2.82 3.21 -1.96
C ALA A 103 -2.68 4.66 -1.48
N ALA A 104 -3.77 5.30 -1.06
CA ALA A 104 -3.79 6.73 -0.81
C ALA A 104 -3.20 7.13 0.55
N LEU A 105 -2.28 8.11 0.58
CA LEU A 105 -1.85 8.81 1.78
C LEU A 105 -2.92 9.76 2.32
N ASP A 106 -3.68 10.36 1.41
CA ASP A 106 -4.83 11.20 1.72
C ASP A 106 -6.03 10.74 0.88
N SER A 107 -7.13 10.40 1.54
CA SER A 107 -8.30 9.79 0.90
C SER A 107 -8.99 10.69 -0.13
N GLN A 108 -8.74 12.00 -0.12
CA GLN A 108 -9.41 12.99 -0.98
C GLN A 108 -8.47 13.64 -2.00
N ALA A 109 -7.18 13.77 -1.67
CA ALA A 109 -6.24 14.54 -2.48
C ALA A 109 -6.03 13.99 -3.90
N ALA A 110 -6.18 12.67 -4.09
CA ALA A 110 -6.01 12.02 -5.40
C ALA A 110 -7.19 12.20 -6.37
N GLY A 111 -8.32 12.79 -5.93
CA GLY A 111 -9.55 12.91 -6.72
C GLY A 111 -9.37 13.36 -8.18
N PRO A 112 -8.65 14.45 -8.48
CA PRO A 112 -8.42 14.90 -9.86
C PRO A 112 -7.66 13.88 -10.73
N TYR A 113 -6.72 13.13 -10.17
CA TYR A 113 -5.93 12.11 -10.86
C TYR A 113 -6.76 10.86 -11.14
N LEU A 114 -7.59 10.46 -10.18
CA LEU A 114 -8.53 9.36 -10.36
C LEU A 114 -9.55 9.67 -11.46
N GLN A 115 -10.04 10.92 -11.52
CA GLN A 115 -10.92 11.35 -12.59
C GLN A 115 -10.21 11.32 -13.96
N GLN A 116 -8.94 11.70 -14.03
CA GLN A 116 -8.13 11.59 -15.25
C GLN A 116 -7.99 10.12 -15.69
N ALA A 117 -7.76 9.18 -14.77
CA ALA A 117 -7.71 7.76 -15.07
C ALA A 117 -9.06 7.28 -15.64
N GLN A 118 -10.17 7.64 -15.00
CA GLN A 118 -11.52 7.28 -15.44
C GLN A 118 -11.83 7.83 -16.83
N ASP A 119 -11.51 9.10 -17.10
CA ASP A 119 -11.72 9.76 -18.39
C ASP A 119 -10.88 9.10 -19.51
N ALA A 120 -9.72 8.55 -19.17
CA ALA A 120 -8.86 7.79 -20.07
C ALA A 120 -9.28 6.32 -20.22
N GLY A 121 -10.26 5.84 -19.45
CA GLY A 121 -10.72 4.46 -19.46
C GLY A 121 -9.74 3.49 -18.76
N ILE A 122 -8.85 4.01 -17.91
CA ILE A 122 -7.88 3.22 -17.14
C ILE A 122 -8.54 2.76 -15.83
N PRO A 123 -8.74 1.46 -15.59
CA PRO A 123 -9.28 0.98 -14.33
C PRO A 123 -8.34 1.25 -13.17
N VAL A 124 -8.90 1.69 -12.05
CA VAL A 124 -8.18 1.93 -10.79
C VAL A 124 -8.55 0.87 -9.78
N ILE A 125 -7.55 0.23 -9.20
CA ILE A 125 -7.67 -0.68 -8.06
C ILE A 125 -7.09 0.03 -6.84
N ALA A 126 -7.91 0.33 -5.86
CA ALA A 126 -7.39 0.80 -4.58
C ALA A 126 -6.79 -0.39 -3.82
N PHE A 127 -5.71 -0.18 -3.06
CA PHE A 127 -5.13 -1.23 -2.24
C PHE A 127 -4.60 -0.68 -0.92
N ASP A 128 -4.56 -1.52 0.12
CA ASP A 128 -4.18 -1.16 1.50
C ASP A 128 -5.04 -0.02 2.06
N SER A 129 -4.89 1.18 1.51
CA SER A 129 -5.64 2.38 1.90
C SER A 129 -6.50 2.85 0.73
N GLY A 130 -7.80 2.89 0.95
CA GLY A 130 -8.78 3.33 -0.03
C GLY A 130 -8.78 4.85 -0.27
N VAL A 131 -9.74 5.29 -1.07
CA VAL A 131 -9.99 6.71 -1.40
C VAL A 131 -11.46 7.05 -1.15
N ASP A 132 -11.74 8.30 -0.86
CA ASP A 132 -13.11 8.83 -0.74
C ASP A 132 -13.69 9.12 -2.13
N SER A 133 -13.87 8.05 -2.92
CA SER A 133 -14.33 8.10 -4.31
C SER A 133 -14.88 6.74 -4.74
N ASP A 134 -15.90 6.76 -5.61
CA ASP A 134 -16.47 5.57 -6.25
C ASP A 134 -15.72 5.14 -7.54
N ILE A 135 -14.65 5.85 -7.92
CA ILE A 135 -13.89 5.58 -9.15
C ILE A 135 -13.18 4.22 -9.12
N PRO A 136 -12.50 3.82 -8.01
CA PRO A 136 -11.89 2.50 -7.98
C PRO A 136 -12.91 1.39 -8.19
N VAL A 137 -12.57 0.41 -9.04
CA VAL A 137 -13.44 -0.73 -9.34
C VAL A 137 -13.53 -1.68 -8.15
N THR A 138 -12.46 -1.76 -7.36
CA THR A 138 -12.39 -2.53 -6.11
C THR A 138 -11.29 -1.96 -5.20
N THR A 139 -11.30 -2.40 -3.93
CA THR A 139 -10.23 -2.14 -2.97
C THR A 139 -9.75 -3.46 -2.38
N ALA A 140 -8.47 -3.81 -2.56
CA ALA A 140 -7.83 -4.96 -1.93
C ALA A 140 -7.14 -4.52 -0.63
N ALA A 141 -7.72 -4.84 0.53
CA ALA A 141 -7.25 -4.34 1.82
C ALA A 141 -7.68 -5.23 2.99
N THR A 142 -7.03 -5.06 4.12
CA THR A 142 -7.49 -5.52 5.43
C THR A 142 -8.76 -4.75 5.83
N ASP A 143 -9.70 -5.40 6.50
CA ASP A 143 -10.75 -4.68 7.27
C ASP A 143 -10.10 -3.99 8.47
N ASN A 144 -9.60 -2.77 8.23
CA ASN A 144 -8.82 -2.00 9.20
C ASN A 144 -9.61 -1.64 10.46
N LYS A 145 -10.93 -1.41 10.30
CA LYS A 145 -11.78 -1.08 11.44
C LYS A 145 -11.99 -2.30 12.34
N ALA A 146 -12.29 -3.47 11.77
CA ALA A 146 -12.40 -4.71 12.52
C ALA A 146 -11.07 -5.14 13.15
N ALA A 147 -9.95 -4.98 12.43
CA ALA A 147 -8.62 -5.29 12.92
C ALA A 147 -8.23 -4.42 14.13
N ALA A 148 -8.54 -3.13 14.10
CA ALA A 148 -8.27 -2.23 15.23
C ALA A 148 -9.21 -2.49 16.42
N ALA A 149 -10.45 -2.89 16.17
CA ALA A 149 -11.37 -3.33 17.24
C ALA A 149 -10.84 -4.60 17.93
N GLU A 150 -10.25 -5.55 17.19
CA GLU A 150 -9.59 -6.73 17.79
C GLU A 150 -8.37 -6.33 18.62
N ALA A 151 -7.54 -5.37 18.15
CA ALA A 151 -6.44 -4.82 18.95
C ALA A 151 -6.96 -4.19 20.26
N ALA A 152 -8.06 -3.43 20.20
CA ALA A 152 -8.68 -2.82 21.37
C ALA A 152 -9.22 -3.87 22.36
N LYS A 153 -9.82 -4.95 21.87
CA LYS A 153 -10.27 -6.07 22.68
C LYS A 153 -9.11 -6.68 23.46
N HIS A 154 -7.98 -6.96 22.80
CA HIS A 154 -6.78 -7.45 23.48
C HIS A 154 -6.19 -6.42 24.46
N MET A 155 -6.26 -5.12 24.17
CA MET A 155 -5.90 -4.09 25.14
C MET A 155 -6.75 -4.20 26.40
N VAL A 156 -8.06 -4.33 26.29
CA VAL A 156 -8.98 -4.50 27.44
C VAL A 156 -8.66 -5.76 28.23
N GLU A 157 -8.45 -6.89 27.57
CA GLU A 157 -8.07 -8.17 28.20
C GLU A 157 -6.78 -8.06 29.02
N LEU A 158 -5.81 -7.28 28.55
CA LEU A 158 -4.50 -7.13 29.18
C LEU A 158 -4.46 -6.07 30.30
N VAL A 159 -5.16 -4.94 30.13
CA VAL A 159 -5.14 -3.84 31.11
C VAL A 159 -6.27 -3.89 32.13
N GLY A 160 -7.32 -4.70 31.84
CA GLY A 160 -8.58 -4.76 32.60
C GLY A 160 -9.54 -3.64 32.22
N ASP A 161 -10.75 -3.67 32.82
CA ASP A 161 -11.90 -2.84 32.43
C ASP A 161 -11.78 -1.36 32.82
N THR A 162 -10.69 -0.94 33.44
CA THR A 162 -10.50 0.44 33.93
C THR A 162 -9.05 0.88 33.84
N GLY A 163 -8.87 2.17 33.63
CA GLY A 163 -7.53 2.80 33.62
C GLY A 163 -7.34 3.73 32.45
N LYS A 164 -6.13 4.20 32.28
CA LYS A 164 -5.76 5.14 31.21
C LYS A 164 -4.98 4.44 30.13
N ILE A 165 -5.32 4.73 28.89
CA ILE A 165 -4.58 4.28 27.70
C ILE A 165 -4.38 5.47 26.75
N ALA A 166 -3.46 5.32 25.80
CA ALA A 166 -3.24 6.32 24.76
C ALA A 166 -2.96 5.65 23.42
N LEU A 167 -3.09 6.42 22.34
CA LEU A 167 -2.86 5.98 20.98
C LEU A 167 -1.80 6.85 20.29
N VAL A 168 -0.89 6.22 19.56
CA VAL A 168 -0.02 6.86 18.57
C VAL A 168 -0.45 6.35 17.20
N VAL A 169 -1.22 7.16 16.50
CA VAL A 169 -1.80 6.84 15.19
C VAL A 169 -0.87 7.34 14.09
N HIS A 170 -0.77 6.60 12.98
CA HIS A 170 0.15 6.97 11.91
C HIS A 170 -0.29 8.27 11.21
N ASP A 171 -1.55 8.43 10.80
CA ASP A 171 -2.05 9.67 10.20
C ASP A 171 -3.56 9.86 10.48
N GLN A 172 -4.14 10.95 9.97
CA GLN A 172 -5.55 11.31 10.14
C GLN A 172 -6.27 11.57 8.81
N THR A 173 -5.62 11.30 7.67
CA THR A 173 -6.13 11.61 6.32
C THR A 173 -6.28 10.38 5.44
N SER A 174 -5.51 9.31 5.70
CA SER A 174 -5.69 8.04 5.02
C SER A 174 -6.85 7.23 5.61
N VAL A 175 -7.48 6.40 4.79
CA VAL A 175 -8.53 5.49 5.25
C VAL A 175 -8.00 4.57 6.35
N THR A 176 -6.80 4.01 6.21
CA THR A 176 -6.20 3.14 7.22
C THR A 176 -5.97 3.86 8.56
N GLY A 177 -5.50 5.11 8.53
CA GLY A 177 -5.28 5.91 9.75
C GLY A 177 -6.59 6.20 10.48
N ILE A 178 -7.61 6.58 9.74
CA ILE A 178 -8.96 6.86 10.26
C ILE A 178 -9.58 5.58 10.83
N ASP A 179 -9.63 4.50 10.06
CA ASP A 179 -10.29 3.26 10.46
C ASP A 179 -9.62 2.58 11.65
N ARG A 180 -8.26 2.57 11.71
CA ARG A 180 -7.54 1.99 12.85
C ARG A 180 -7.69 2.81 14.12
N ARG A 181 -7.82 4.13 14.01
CA ARG A 181 -8.19 4.98 15.15
C ARG A 181 -9.63 4.70 15.58
N ASP A 182 -10.57 4.80 14.65
CA ASP A 182 -11.99 4.78 14.96
C ASP A 182 -12.42 3.39 15.45
N GLY A 183 -11.96 2.30 14.81
CA GLY A 183 -12.25 0.95 15.25
C GLY A 183 -11.75 0.65 16.67
N PHE A 184 -10.54 1.16 17.01
CA PHE A 184 -10.01 1.02 18.37
C PHE A 184 -10.82 1.85 19.38
N VAL A 185 -11.07 3.12 19.08
CA VAL A 185 -11.80 4.04 19.97
C VAL A 185 -13.24 3.58 20.21
N GLU A 186 -13.97 3.28 19.12
CA GLU A 186 -15.36 2.81 19.20
C GLU A 186 -15.48 1.53 20.04
N TYR A 187 -14.55 0.57 19.85
CA TYR A 187 -14.55 -0.65 20.66
C TYR A 187 -14.39 -0.34 22.16
N ILE A 188 -13.44 0.54 22.52
CA ILE A 188 -13.23 0.94 23.94
C ILE A 188 -14.48 1.62 24.50
N GLU A 189 -15.06 2.57 23.77
CA GLU A 189 -16.24 3.31 24.22
C GLU A 189 -17.47 2.40 24.44
N GLU A 190 -17.65 1.41 23.56
CA GLU A 190 -18.78 0.51 23.61
C GLU A 190 -18.62 -0.63 24.63
N ASN A 191 -17.40 -1.18 24.77
CA ASN A 191 -17.18 -2.43 25.52
C ASN A 191 -16.41 -2.25 26.83
N ALA A 192 -15.67 -1.16 27.00
CA ALA A 192 -14.86 -0.89 28.19
C ALA A 192 -14.95 0.59 28.64
N PRO A 193 -16.14 1.12 28.95
CA PRO A 193 -16.35 2.55 29.25
C PRO A 193 -15.66 3.02 30.55
N GLY A 194 -15.04 2.13 31.30
CA GLY A 194 -14.17 2.45 32.43
C GLY A 194 -12.72 2.75 32.05
N ILE A 195 -12.33 2.52 30.81
CA ILE A 195 -11.03 2.89 30.25
C ILE A 195 -11.12 4.32 29.69
N GLU A 196 -10.19 5.17 30.11
CA GLU A 196 -10.03 6.53 29.61
C GLU A 196 -8.95 6.57 28.54
N ILE A 197 -9.28 6.99 27.32
CA ILE A 197 -8.31 7.33 26.29
C ILE A 197 -7.84 8.76 26.56
N VAL A 198 -6.66 8.92 27.16
CA VAL A 198 -6.17 10.23 27.65
C VAL A 198 -5.54 11.07 26.54
N ASP A 199 -5.05 10.44 25.48
CA ASP A 199 -4.40 11.14 24.36
C ASP A 199 -4.42 10.30 23.07
N ILE A 200 -4.53 11.00 21.93
CA ILE A 200 -4.38 10.44 20.58
C ILE A 200 -3.46 11.37 19.80
N GLN A 201 -2.27 10.90 19.45
CA GLN A 201 -1.27 11.66 18.73
C GLN A 201 -0.97 11.05 17.35
N TYR A 202 -0.51 11.88 16.40
CA TYR A 202 -0.30 11.47 14.99
C TYR A 202 1.17 11.58 14.59
N GLY A 203 1.80 10.41 14.40
CA GLY A 203 3.23 10.28 14.14
C GLY A 203 3.63 10.41 12.66
N GLY A 204 2.70 10.35 11.71
CA GLY A 204 3.01 10.34 10.27
C GLY A 204 3.68 9.03 9.83
N GLY A 205 3.47 7.91 10.55
CA GLY A 205 4.19 6.65 10.31
C GLY A 205 5.70 6.71 10.62
N ASP A 206 6.21 7.85 11.07
CA ASP A 206 7.64 8.04 11.38
C ASP A 206 7.98 7.53 12.77
N GLN A 207 9.01 6.67 12.88
CA GLN A 207 9.43 6.06 14.14
C GLN A 207 9.95 7.08 15.16
N LEU A 208 10.78 8.05 14.71
CA LEU A 208 11.37 9.03 15.61
C LEU A 208 10.32 9.99 16.16
N LYS A 209 9.46 10.49 15.30
CA LYS A 209 8.34 11.35 15.71
C LYS A 209 7.39 10.60 16.65
N SER A 210 7.06 9.34 16.35
CA SER A 210 6.24 8.49 17.21
C SER A 210 6.91 8.21 18.55
N THR A 211 8.25 8.04 18.59
CA THR A 211 9.01 7.93 19.82
C THR A 211 8.86 9.19 20.68
N ASP A 212 9.04 10.37 20.10
CA ASP A 212 8.95 11.63 20.85
C ASP A 212 7.52 11.89 21.35
N LEU A 213 6.50 11.59 20.56
CA LEU A 213 5.09 11.68 20.95
C LEU A 213 4.77 10.70 22.10
N ALA A 214 5.20 9.45 21.99
CA ALA A 214 4.97 8.44 23.04
C ALA A 214 5.68 8.84 24.35
N LYS A 215 6.91 9.37 24.29
CA LYS A 215 7.60 9.91 25.49
C LYS A 215 6.80 11.03 26.14
N ALA A 216 6.27 11.97 25.35
CA ALA A 216 5.48 13.07 25.89
C ALA A 216 4.20 12.56 26.57
N ILE A 217 3.51 11.59 25.96
CA ILE A 217 2.33 10.94 26.55
C ILE A 217 2.67 10.26 27.86
N LEU A 218 3.74 9.44 27.89
CA LEU A 218 4.16 8.66 29.05
C LEU A 218 4.62 9.55 30.21
N GLN A 219 5.29 10.67 29.92
CA GLN A 219 5.71 11.64 30.93
C GLN A 219 4.53 12.42 31.52
N ALA A 220 3.53 12.74 30.70
CA ALA A 220 2.33 13.43 31.14
C ALA A 220 1.37 12.51 31.94
N ASN A 221 1.42 11.21 31.70
CA ASN A 221 0.51 10.21 32.27
C ASN A 221 1.29 9.05 32.91
N PRO A 222 1.91 9.26 34.09
CA PRO A 222 2.73 8.22 34.74
C PRO A 222 1.93 7.00 35.23
N ASP A 223 0.60 7.08 35.25
CA ASP A 223 -0.35 6.03 35.59
C ASP A 223 -0.97 5.34 34.35
N LEU A 224 -0.41 5.59 33.15
CA LEU A 224 -0.87 4.96 31.90
C LEU A 224 -0.70 3.43 31.99
N LYS A 225 -1.75 2.68 31.66
CA LYS A 225 -1.74 1.22 31.66
C LYS A 225 -1.43 0.60 30.31
N GLY A 226 -1.76 1.30 29.23
CA GLY A 226 -1.54 0.78 27.88
C GLY A 226 -1.35 1.87 26.84
N ILE A 227 -0.63 1.52 25.76
CA ILE A 227 -0.43 2.39 24.62
C ILE A 227 -0.49 1.56 23.33
N TYR A 228 -1.18 2.09 22.32
CA TYR A 228 -1.36 1.46 21.01
C TYR A 228 -0.65 2.24 19.93
N GLY A 229 0.15 1.55 19.10
CA GLY A 229 0.76 2.08 17.88
C GLY A 229 0.06 1.51 16.65
N SER A 230 -0.51 2.35 15.79
CA SER A 230 -1.47 1.93 14.76
C SER A 230 -0.83 1.45 13.43
N ASN A 231 0.49 1.51 13.28
CA ASN A 231 1.25 0.93 12.17
C ASN A 231 2.67 0.57 12.59
N GLU A 232 3.47 -0.04 11.71
CA GLU A 232 4.85 -0.45 11.97
C GLU A 232 5.68 0.68 12.61
N GLY A 233 5.69 1.88 12.01
CA GLY A 233 6.48 2.99 12.50
C GLY A 233 6.01 3.53 13.85
N SER A 234 4.69 3.62 14.04
CA SER A 234 4.12 4.06 15.32
C SER A 234 4.38 3.05 16.44
N ALA A 235 4.22 1.75 16.16
CA ALA A 235 4.43 0.68 17.14
C ALA A 235 5.89 0.60 17.60
N ILE A 236 6.84 0.64 16.66
CA ILE A 236 8.28 0.65 16.98
C ILE A 236 8.64 1.94 17.74
N GLY A 237 8.06 3.09 17.37
CA GLY A 237 8.25 4.34 18.10
C GLY A 237 7.80 4.26 19.55
N VAL A 238 6.66 3.63 19.81
CA VAL A 238 6.16 3.39 21.18
C VAL A 238 7.12 2.48 21.96
N VAL A 239 7.57 1.37 21.37
CA VAL A 239 8.55 0.46 22.01
C VAL A 239 9.84 1.20 22.36
N ASN A 240 10.37 2.01 21.45
CA ASN A 240 11.55 2.83 21.70
C ASN A 240 11.35 3.80 22.87
N ALA A 241 10.21 4.49 22.94
CA ALA A 241 9.89 5.41 24.02
C ALA A 241 9.82 4.70 25.38
N VAL A 242 9.18 3.54 25.44
CA VAL A 242 9.08 2.71 26.65
C VAL A 242 10.48 2.27 27.13
N THR A 243 11.31 1.80 26.20
CA THR A 243 12.69 1.37 26.50
C THR A 243 13.57 2.53 26.97
N GLU A 244 13.55 3.68 26.26
CA GLU A 244 14.36 4.84 26.63
C GLU A 244 13.96 5.45 27.99
N LEU A 245 12.71 5.29 28.40
CA LEU A 245 12.23 5.75 29.71
C LEU A 245 12.36 4.70 30.82
N GLY A 246 12.82 3.48 30.53
CA GLY A 246 12.95 2.38 31.50
C GLY A 246 11.59 1.96 32.06
N LEU A 247 10.57 1.87 31.18
CA LEU A 247 9.19 1.53 31.52
C LEU A 247 8.79 0.11 31.05
N GLU A 248 9.75 -0.70 30.63
CA GLU A 248 9.54 -2.08 30.20
C GLU A 248 8.78 -2.89 31.27
N GLY A 249 7.73 -3.57 30.85
CA GLY A 249 6.86 -4.37 31.72
C GLY A 249 6.00 -3.58 32.71
N LYS A 250 5.99 -2.23 32.66
CA LYS A 250 5.17 -1.38 33.53
C LYS A 250 3.83 -0.97 32.91
N LEU A 251 3.71 -1.09 31.59
CA LEU A 251 2.48 -0.85 30.84
C LEU A 251 2.39 -1.82 29.67
N THR A 252 1.20 -1.99 29.15
CA THR A 252 0.92 -2.82 27.98
C THR A 252 1.18 -2.02 26.70
N VAL A 253 2.02 -2.56 25.82
CA VAL A 253 2.23 -2.02 24.47
C VAL A 253 1.57 -2.96 23.46
N ILE A 254 0.72 -2.43 22.60
CA ILE A 254 0.10 -3.16 21.47
C ILE A 254 0.44 -2.45 20.18
N GLY A 255 0.74 -3.23 19.15
CA GLY A 255 1.09 -2.75 17.82
C GLY A 255 0.07 -3.10 16.74
N PHE A 256 0.40 -2.66 15.55
CA PHE A 256 -0.21 -3.06 14.28
C PHE A 256 0.93 -3.27 13.28
N ASP A 257 0.80 -4.25 12.38
CA ASP A 257 1.85 -4.73 11.47
C ASP A 257 2.81 -5.75 12.12
N SER A 258 3.76 -6.30 11.35
CA SER A 258 4.61 -7.40 11.81
C SER A 258 6.02 -7.39 11.21
N GLY A 259 6.62 -6.21 11.04
CA GLY A 259 8.04 -6.11 10.67
C GLY A 259 8.98 -6.73 11.70
N GLN A 260 10.20 -7.08 11.30
CA GLN A 260 11.16 -7.81 12.15
C GLN A 260 11.32 -7.18 13.55
N ALA A 261 11.40 -5.85 13.63
CA ALA A 261 11.56 -5.16 14.92
C ALA A 261 10.36 -5.36 15.87
N GLN A 262 9.15 -5.53 15.34
CA GLN A 262 7.96 -5.83 16.14
C GLN A 262 7.95 -7.29 16.59
N ILE A 263 8.34 -8.22 15.71
CA ILE A 263 8.54 -9.64 16.05
C ILE A 263 9.53 -9.78 17.20
N ASP A 264 10.68 -9.08 17.11
CA ASP A 264 11.70 -9.07 18.15
C ASP A 264 11.15 -8.46 19.45
N ALA A 265 10.42 -7.33 19.36
CA ALA A 265 9.83 -6.69 20.54
C ALA A 265 8.79 -7.57 21.28
N ILE A 266 8.01 -8.37 20.55
CA ILE A 266 7.08 -9.34 21.14
C ILE A 266 7.87 -10.49 21.79
N THR A 267 8.87 -11.02 21.10
CA THR A 267 9.71 -12.13 21.60
C THR A 267 10.47 -11.73 22.86
N ASP A 268 10.95 -10.49 22.93
CA ASP A 268 11.66 -9.93 24.07
C ASP A 268 10.73 -9.44 25.19
N GLY A 269 9.40 -9.49 24.99
CA GLY A 269 8.39 -9.07 25.97
C GLY A 269 8.25 -7.55 26.13
N LEU A 270 8.73 -6.76 25.16
CA LEU A 270 8.60 -5.31 25.12
C LEU A 270 7.24 -4.87 24.54
N MET A 271 6.64 -5.71 23.72
CA MET A 271 5.30 -5.56 23.16
C MET A 271 4.47 -6.79 23.49
N ALA A 272 3.24 -6.59 23.96
CA ALA A 272 2.36 -7.69 24.35
C ALA A 272 1.81 -8.47 23.18
N GLY A 273 1.62 -7.82 22.06
CA GLY A 273 1.15 -8.40 20.80
C GLY A 273 0.82 -7.31 19.79
N ALA A 274 0.43 -7.71 18.60
CA ALA A 274 0.03 -6.80 17.52
C ALA A 274 -0.96 -7.47 16.56
N ILE A 275 -1.58 -6.67 15.71
CA ILE A 275 -2.30 -7.15 14.53
C ILE A 275 -1.32 -7.27 13.38
N THR A 276 -1.23 -8.42 12.74
CA THR A 276 -0.57 -8.55 11.44
C THR A 276 -1.60 -8.56 10.31
N GLN A 277 -1.24 -7.96 9.20
CA GLN A 277 -1.99 -8.01 7.94
C GLN A 277 -1.47 -9.14 7.05
N ASN A 278 -2.01 -9.24 5.84
CA ASN A 278 -1.47 -10.10 4.78
C ASN A 278 -0.93 -9.23 3.62
N PRO A 279 0.23 -8.57 3.77
CA PRO A 279 0.73 -7.63 2.77
C PRO A 279 1.06 -8.30 1.43
N VAL A 280 1.57 -9.53 1.44
CA VAL A 280 1.79 -10.32 0.21
C VAL A 280 0.45 -10.54 -0.51
N GLY A 281 -0.59 -10.90 0.24
CA GLY A 281 -1.96 -11.05 -0.29
C GLY A 281 -2.51 -9.72 -0.83
N ILE A 282 -2.28 -8.59 -0.17
CA ILE A 282 -2.71 -7.26 -0.66
C ILE A 282 -2.09 -6.98 -2.03
N GLY A 283 -0.76 -7.15 -2.17
CA GLY A 283 -0.08 -6.92 -3.44
C GLY A 283 -0.54 -7.86 -4.55
N TYR A 284 -0.68 -9.14 -4.23
CA TYR A 284 -1.13 -10.17 -5.17
C TYR A 284 -2.56 -9.89 -5.68
N GLU A 285 -3.51 -9.69 -4.76
CA GLU A 285 -4.91 -9.45 -5.12
C GLU A 285 -5.09 -8.11 -5.88
N THR A 286 -4.24 -7.12 -5.64
CA THR A 286 -4.25 -5.85 -6.38
C THR A 286 -3.94 -6.06 -7.87
N VAL A 287 -2.87 -6.78 -8.19
CA VAL A 287 -2.48 -7.06 -9.58
C VAL A 287 -3.48 -8.00 -10.24
N LYS A 288 -3.93 -9.04 -9.54
CA LYS A 288 -4.97 -9.95 -10.02
C LYS A 288 -6.27 -9.21 -10.34
N ALA A 289 -6.73 -8.32 -9.45
CA ALA A 289 -7.91 -7.50 -9.66
C ALA A 289 -7.76 -6.57 -10.88
N ALA A 290 -6.55 -6.01 -11.10
CA ALA A 290 -6.27 -5.21 -12.28
C ALA A 290 -6.40 -6.03 -13.57
N VAL A 291 -5.84 -7.23 -13.62
CA VAL A 291 -5.99 -8.16 -14.76
C VAL A 291 -7.46 -8.53 -14.97
N GLU A 292 -8.18 -8.86 -13.92
CA GLU A 292 -9.61 -9.20 -14.01
C GLU A 292 -10.46 -8.01 -14.49
N ALA A 293 -10.12 -6.78 -14.09
CA ALA A 293 -10.77 -5.57 -14.59
C ALA A 293 -10.49 -5.35 -16.08
N LEU A 294 -9.27 -5.58 -16.55
CA LEU A 294 -8.90 -5.53 -17.96
C LEU A 294 -9.62 -6.59 -18.79
N ASP A 295 -9.89 -7.75 -18.23
CA ASP A 295 -10.72 -8.81 -18.83
C ASP A 295 -12.22 -8.47 -18.84
N GLY A 296 -12.64 -7.35 -18.25
CA GLY A 296 -14.03 -6.93 -18.15
C GLY A 296 -14.86 -7.74 -17.14
N LYS A 297 -14.22 -8.38 -16.15
CA LYS A 297 -14.91 -9.09 -15.07
C LYS A 297 -15.52 -8.11 -14.06
N GLU A 298 -16.66 -8.48 -13.50
CA GLU A 298 -17.23 -7.78 -12.35
C GLU A 298 -16.46 -8.16 -11.09
N LEU A 299 -16.02 -7.16 -10.33
CA LEU A 299 -15.29 -7.32 -9.08
C LEU A 299 -16.15 -6.92 -7.88
N PRO A 300 -15.97 -7.54 -6.71
CA PRO A 300 -16.59 -7.07 -5.47
C PRO A 300 -16.04 -5.67 -5.14
N LYS A 301 -16.79 -4.87 -4.39
CA LYS A 301 -16.32 -3.53 -3.97
C LYS A 301 -15.08 -3.58 -3.08
N THR A 302 -14.92 -4.67 -2.31
CA THR A 302 -13.77 -4.90 -1.43
C THR A 302 -13.33 -6.35 -1.55
N ILE A 303 -12.03 -6.56 -1.63
CA ILE A 303 -11.35 -7.84 -1.50
C ILE A 303 -10.66 -7.81 -0.13
N ASP A 304 -11.26 -8.47 0.86
CA ASP A 304 -10.69 -8.56 2.20
C ASP A 304 -9.51 -9.54 2.19
N THR A 305 -8.34 -9.06 2.59
CA THR A 305 -7.09 -9.83 2.63
C THR A 305 -6.82 -10.46 4.00
N GLY A 306 -7.69 -10.19 4.98
CA GLY A 306 -7.63 -10.74 6.32
C GLY A 306 -6.59 -10.08 7.24
N PHE A 307 -6.64 -10.45 8.51
CA PHE A 307 -5.70 -10.06 9.55
C PHE A 307 -5.69 -11.09 10.67
N PHE A 308 -4.64 -11.06 11.51
CA PHE A 308 -4.53 -11.91 12.69
C PHE A 308 -3.96 -11.13 13.87
N TRP A 309 -4.45 -11.40 15.08
CA TRP A 309 -3.71 -11.08 16.29
C TRP A 309 -2.55 -12.06 16.46
N TYR A 310 -1.37 -11.54 16.79
CA TYR A 310 -0.23 -12.36 17.13
C TYR A 310 0.49 -11.84 18.37
N ASP A 311 0.99 -12.77 19.18
CA ASP A 311 1.75 -12.52 20.39
C ASP A 311 2.76 -13.65 20.61
N ALA A 312 3.47 -13.64 21.74
CA ALA A 312 4.49 -14.62 22.07
C ALA A 312 3.95 -16.07 22.20
N THR A 313 2.62 -16.26 22.30
CA THR A 313 2.02 -17.58 22.46
C THR A 313 1.66 -18.27 21.15
N ASN A 314 1.46 -17.49 20.08
CA ASN A 314 1.01 -17.99 18.77
C ASN A 314 1.91 -17.58 17.59
N ILE A 315 2.97 -16.80 17.86
CA ILE A 315 3.86 -16.28 16.82
C ILE A 315 4.50 -17.37 15.94
N ASP A 316 4.66 -18.59 16.49
CA ASP A 316 5.22 -19.74 15.80
C ASP A 316 4.15 -20.59 15.08
N ASP A 317 2.87 -20.25 15.18
CA ASP A 317 1.80 -20.96 14.48
C ASP A 317 1.97 -20.82 12.97
N PRO A 318 1.82 -21.92 12.18
CA PRO A 318 2.04 -21.87 10.73
C PRO A 318 1.17 -20.84 10.00
N GLU A 319 -0.04 -20.58 10.47
CA GLU A 319 -0.98 -19.63 9.90
C GLU A 319 -0.51 -18.19 10.13
N ILE A 320 0.03 -17.91 11.32
CA ILE A 320 0.63 -16.62 11.65
C ILE A 320 1.93 -16.43 10.87
N GLN A 321 2.83 -17.43 10.88
CA GLN A 321 4.10 -17.37 10.14
C GLN A 321 3.92 -17.13 8.64
N ALA A 322 2.80 -17.55 8.07
CA ALA A 322 2.51 -17.34 6.64
C ALA A 322 2.25 -15.88 6.26
N VAL A 323 1.93 -15.02 7.23
CA VAL A 323 1.60 -13.60 7.01
C VAL A 323 2.57 -12.62 7.71
N LEU A 324 3.46 -13.13 8.58
CA LEU A 324 4.55 -12.32 9.12
C LEU A 324 5.56 -12.00 8.01
N TYR A 325 6.12 -10.80 8.03
CA TYR A 325 7.11 -10.36 7.05
C TYR A 325 8.38 -9.84 7.74
N LYS A 326 9.54 -10.08 7.11
CA LYS A 326 10.87 -9.84 7.70
C LYS A 326 11.74 -9.04 6.76
#